data_645eb6870d0e54e2313e26195b726b1e
#
_entry.id   645eb6870d0e54e2313e26195b726b1e
#
_cell.length_a   1.000
_cell.length_b   1.000
_cell.length_c   1.000
_cell.angle_alpha   90.00
_cell.angle_beta   90.00
_cell.angle_gamma   90.00
#
_symmetry.space_group_name_H-M   'P 1'
#
loop_
_entity.id
_entity.type
_entity.pdbx_description
1 polymer ?
#
loop_
_entity_poly.entity_id
_entity_poly.type
_entity_poly.pdbx_seq_one_letter_code
_entity_poly.pdbx_strand_id
1 'polypeptide(L)'
;MNWNSSDIERNELSFRYTKSGGPGGQHSNKVNTRVELTWSVTDTVSFSDTEKELLVQRLGPKVRIVVSKYRSQKRNKDLALEKLTSLVERNLKTEPKRVPSKPSASKKKKRVDDKRKRGALKRQRRGDDYF
;
A
#
# COMPACT_ATOMS: atom_id res chain seq x y z
N MET A 1 -6.90 -14.32 8.30
CA MET A 1 -6.26 -15.26 7.37
C MET A 1 -4.80 -14.89 7.19
N ASN A 2 -3.93 -15.79 7.56
CA ASN A 2 -2.51 -15.63 7.27
C ASN A 2 -2.24 -16.20 5.87
N TRP A 3 -2.25 -15.32 4.88
CA TRP A 3 -1.89 -15.69 3.53
C TRP A 3 -0.38 -15.57 3.36
N ASN A 4 0.23 -16.61 2.81
CA ASN A 4 1.65 -16.64 2.49
C ASN A 4 1.85 -16.73 0.96
N SER A 5 2.97 -16.25 0.47
CA SER A 5 3.32 -16.34 -0.95
C SER A 5 3.32 -17.78 -1.48
N SER A 6 3.45 -18.76 -0.57
CA SER A 6 3.33 -20.18 -0.88
C SER A 6 1.89 -20.61 -1.20
N ASP A 7 0.89 -19.81 -0.83
CA ASP A 7 -0.53 -20.13 -1.06
C ASP A 7 -0.93 -19.88 -2.52
N ILE A 8 -0.20 -19.07 -3.26
CA ILE A 8 -0.39 -18.93 -4.70
C ILE A 8 0.40 -20.03 -5.39
N GLU A 9 -0.28 -20.81 -6.22
CA GLU A 9 0.38 -21.83 -7.02
C GLU A 9 1.39 -21.20 -7.98
N ARG A 10 2.59 -21.77 -8.06
CA ARG A 10 3.65 -21.27 -8.93
C ARG A 10 3.22 -21.22 -10.40
N ASN A 11 2.30 -22.07 -10.81
CA ASN A 11 1.78 -22.12 -12.18
C ASN A 11 1.01 -20.82 -12.55
N GLU A 12 0.51 -20.10 -11.57
CA GLU A 12 -0.19 -18.83 -11.79
C GLU A 12 0.76 -17.65 -11.98
N LEU A 13 2.00 -17.79 -11.52
CA LEU A 13 3.00 -16.73 -11.59
C LEU A 13 3.85 -16.86 -12.86
N SER A 14 4.00 -15.76 -13.57
CA SER A 14 4.86 -15.66 -14.73
C SER A 14 6.03 -14.74 -14.43
N PHE A 15 7.23 -15.22 -14.64
CA PHE A 15 8.47 -14.46 -14.45
C PHE A 15 9.12 -14.15 -15.77
N ARG A 16 9.50 -12.92 -15.97
CA ARG A 16 10.30 -12.49 -17.10
C ARG A 16 11.58 -11.84 -16.59
N TYR A 17 12.70 -12.22 -17.14
CA TYR A 17 14.00 -11.71 -16.76
C TYR A 17 14.53 -10.84 -17.89
N THR A 18 14.90 -9.62 -17.56
CA THR A 18 15.44 -8.66 -18.52
C THR A 18 16.69 -8.00 -17.96
N LYS A 19 17.43 -7.31 -18.80
CA LYS A 19 18.59 -6.55 -18.37
C LYS A 19 18.14 -5.32 -17.60
N SER A 20 18.82 -5.03 -16.48
CA SER A 20 18.60 -3.79 -15.78
C SER A 20 19.14 -2.63 -16.61
N GLY A 21 18.26 -1.76 -17.11
CA GLY A 21 18.61 -0.65 -18.00
C GLY A 21 19.25 0.54 -17.30
N GLY A 22 20.22 0.33 -16.41
CA GLY A 22 20.95 1.42 -15.76
C GLY A 22 22.20 1.82 -16.52
N PRO A 23 22.63 3.09 -16.44
CA PRO A 23 23.93 3.50 -16.93
C PRO A 23 24.96 2.83 -16.04
N GLY A 24 25.59 1.88 -16.49
CA GLY A 24 26.64 1.41 -15.68
C GLY A 24 27.22 0.11 -16.08
N GLY A 25 28.36 0.01 -15.88
CA GLY A 25 29.32 -1.03 -15.95
C GLY A 25 28.99 -2.30 -16.72
N GLN A 26 29.98 -2.99 -17.16
CA GLN A 26 29.90 -4.21 -17.94
C GLN A 26 28.97 -5.31 -17.36
N HIS A 27 28.63 -5.22 -16.06
CA HIS A 27 27.76 -6.19 -15.38
C HIS A 27 26.29 -6.08 -15.79
N SER A 28 25.80 -4.88 -16.05
CA SER A 28 24.41 -4.67 -16.43
C SER A 28 24.09 -5.18 -17.84
N ASN A 29 25.10 -5.40 -18.67
CA ASN A 29 24.93 -5.87 -20.04
C ASN A 29 25.00 -7.41 -20.20
N LYS A 30 25.49 -8.12 -19.19
CA LYS A 30 25.73 -9.57 -19.30
C LYS A 30 24.75 -10.44 -18.53
N VAL A 31 24.02 -9.88 -17.54
CA VAL A 31 23.15 -10.66 -16.66
C VAL A 31 21.76 -10.03 -16.62
N ASN A 32 20.75 -10.85 -16.89
CA ASN A 32 19.35 -10.44 -16.77
C ASN A 32 18.94 -10.47 -15.30
N THR A 33 19.18 -9.37 -14.59
CA THR A 33 18.87 -9.25 -13.14
C THR A 33 17.52 -8.65 -12.86
N ARG A 34 16.95 -7.90 -13.79
CA ARG A 34 15.61 -7.33 -13.64
C ARG A 34 14.56 -8.42 -13.75
N VAL A 35 13.69 -8.50 -12.74
CA VAL A 35 12.63 -9.49 -12.67
C VAL A 35 11.28 -8.81 -12.85
N GLU A 36 10.49 -9.29 -13.78
CA GLU A 36 9.09 -8.92 -13.94
C GLU A 36 8.22 -10.11 -13.53
N LEU A 37 7.45 -9.92 -12.47
CA LEU A 37 6.47 -10.88 -12.00
C LEU A 37 5.09 -10.47 -12.48
N THR A 38 4.41 -11.36 -13.17
CA THR A 38 3.03 -11.15 -13.62
C THR A 38 2.13 -12.23 -13.03
N TRP A 39 1.01 -11.80 -12.48
CA TRP A 39 0.02 -12.68 -11.92
C TRP A 39 -1.37 -12.31 -12.45
N SER A 40 -2.07 -13.30 -13.02
CA SER A 40 -3.43 -13.11 -13.49
C SER A 40 -4.41 -13.39 -12.35
N VAL A 41 -4.98 -12.34 -11.79
CA VAL A 41 -5.94 -12.44 -10.68
C VAL A 41 -7.24 -13.09 -11.11
N THR A 42 -7.67 -12.83 -12.34
CA THR A 42 -8.92 -13.39 -12.90
C THR A 42 -8.88 -14.90 -13.07
N ASP A 43 -7.69 -15.46 -13.29
CA ASP A 43 -7.50 -16.89 -13.52
C ASP A 43 -7.06 -17.66 -12.26
N THR A 44 -7.01 -16.99 -11.11
CA THR A 44 -6.52 -17.63 -9.89
C THR A 44 -7.45 -18.73 -9.39
N VAL A 45 -6.85 -19.82 -8.97
CA VAL A 45 -7.53 -20.92 -8.29
C VAL A 45 -7.10 -21.03 -6.81
N SER A 46 -6.19 -20.16 -6.39
CA SER A 46 -5.63 -20.17 -5.03
C SER A 46 -6.52 -19.47 -4.01
N PHE A 47 -7.50 -18.73 -4.46
CA PHE A 47 -8.42 -17.96 -3.62
C PHE A 47 -9.87 -18.34 -3.87
N SER A 48 -10.72 -18.12 -2.87
CA SER A 48 -12.16 -18.30 -3.02
C SER A 48 -12.74 -17.27 -3.99
N ASP A 49 -13.94 -17.54 -4.51
CA ASP A 49 -14.60 -16.63 -5.46
C ASP A 49 -14.80 -15.24 -4.88
N THR A 50 -15.14 -15.13 -3.61
CA THR A 50 -15.30 -13.86 -2.90
C THR A 50 -13.99 -13.09 -2.79
N GLU A 51 -12.92 -13.78 -2.42
CA GLU A 51 -11.58 -13.19 -2.34
C GLU A 51 -11.06 -12.76 -3.72
N LYS A 52 -11.30 -13.60 -4.72
CA LYS A 52 -10.95 -13.32 -6.11
C LYS A 52 -11.63 -12.06 -6.63
N GLU A 53 -12.93 -11.92 -6.42
CA GLU A 53 -13.68 -10.71 -6.79
C GLU A 53 -13.12 -9.47 -6.11
N LEU A 54 -12.83 -9.57 -4.82
CA LEU A 54 -12.26 -8.47 -4.05
C LEU A 54 -10.89 -8.07 -4.59
N LEU A 55 -10.03 -9.02 -4.91
CA LEU A 55 -8.70 -8.77 -5.47
C LEU A 55 -8.81 -8.14 -6.87
N VAL A 56 -9.73 -8.61 -7.71
CA VAL A 56 -9.95 -8.03 -9.04
C VAL A 56 -10.43 -6.59 -8.94
N GLN A 57 -11.31 -6.27 -8.01
CA GLN A 57 -11.78 -4.91 -7.78
C GLN A 57 -10.66 -3.98 -7.33
N ARG A 58 -9.79 -4.43 -6.45
CA ARG A 58 -8.75 -3.60 -5.83
C ARG A 58 -7.45 -3.55 -6.63
N LEU A 59 -7.06 -4.66 -7.23
CA LEU A 59 -5.78 -4.80 -7.93
C LEU A 59 -5.93 -4.80 -9.45
N GLY A 60 -7.13 -5.03 -9.97
CA GLY A 60 -7.37 -5.24 -11.39
C GLY A 60 -7.18 -6.70 -11.81
N PRO A 61 -7.38 -7.00 -13.10
CA PRO A 61 -7.34 -8.37 -13.61
C PRO A 61 -5.94 -8.99 -13.62
N LYS A 62 -4.90 -8.17 -13.66
CA LYS A 62 -3.51 -8.61 -13.66
C LYS A 62 -2.68 -7.71 -12.76
N VAL A 63 -1.74 -8.32 -12.06
CA VAL A 63 -0.74 -7.63 -11.24
C VAL A 63 0.62 -7.80 -11.89
N ARG A 64 1.34 -6.70 -12.05
CA ARG A 64 2.71 -6.69 -12.57
C ARG A 64 3.63 -6.04 -11.55
N ILE A 65 4.68 -6.75 -11.16
CA ILE A 65 5.69 -6.26 -10.23
C ILE A 65 7.04 -6.33 -10.91
N VAL A 66 7.76 -5.22 -10.91
CA VAL A 66 9.09 -5.13 -11.51
C VAL A 66 10.10 -4.83 -10.42
N VAL A 67 11.14 -5.63 -10.32
CA VAL A 67 12.22 -5.46 -9.35
C VAL A 67 13.56 -5.48 -10.04
N SER A 68 14.35 -4.43 -9.82
CA SER A 68 15.72 -4.30 -10.35
C SER A 68 16.71 -3.77 -9.30
N LYS A 69 16.37 -3.92 -8.01
CA LYS A 69 17.10 -3.34 -6.89
C LYS A 69 18.48 -3.98 -6.68
N TYR A 70 18.57 -5.28 -6.82
CA TYR A 70 19.80 -6.03 -6.56
C TYR A 70 20.49 -6.47 -7.85
N ARG A 71 21.78 -6.76 -7.75
CA ARG A 71 22.56 -7.37 -8.85
C ARG A 71 22.29 -8.88 -8.99
N SER A 72 21.63 -9.48 -8.03
CA SER A 72 21.27 -10.90 -8.03
C SER A 72 19.84 -11.08 -8.53
N GLN A 73 19.68 -11.87 -9.60
CA GLN A 73 18.37 -12.26 -10.13
C GLN A 73 17.52 -12.96 -9.08
N LYS A 74 18.13 -13.86 -8.31
CA LYS A 74 17.45 -14.60 -7.24
C LYS A 74 16.91 -13.67 -6.17
N ARG A 75 17.70 -12.69 -5.71
CA ARG A 75 17.25 -11.70 -4.73
C ARG A 75 16.12 -10.83 -5.25
N ASN A 76 16.19 -10.44 -6.50
CA ASN A 76 15.12 -9.66 -7.14
C ASN A 76 13.84 -10.47 -7.26
N LYS A 77 13.94 -11.76 -7.58
CA LYS A 77 12.81 -12.69 -7.61
C LYS A 77 12.17 -12.84 -6.24
N ASP A 78 12.97 -13.05 -5.20
CA ASP A 78 12.49 -13.17 -3.82
C ASP A 78 11.80 -11.89 -3.36
N LEU A 79 12.37 -10.74 -3.69
CA LEU A 79 11.77 -9.44 -3.36
C LEU A 79 10.46 -9.21 -4.12
N ALA A 80 10.37 -9.64 -5.38
CA ALA A 80 9.12 -9.57 -6.14
C ALA A 80 8.02 -10.40 -5.49
N LEU A 81 8.34 -11.59 -5.02
CA LEU A 81 7.41 -12.45 -4.28
C LEU A 81 6.97 -11.83 -2.96
N GLU A 82 7.89 -11.22 -2.21
CA GLU A 82 7.56 -10.49 -0.98
C GLU A 82 6.63 -9.32 -1.24
N LYS A 83 6.88 -8.55 -2.29
CA LYS A 83 6.02 -7.43 -2.68
C LYS A 83 4.63 -7.90 -3.07
N LEU A 84 4.54 -9.00 -3.80
CA LEU A 84 3.25 -9.60 -4.17
C LEU A 84 2.49 -10.05 -2.92
N THR A 85 3.16 -10.74 -2.00
CA THR A 85 2.59 -11.19 -0.73
C THR A 85 2.02 -10.02 0.07
N SER A 86 2.80 -8.97 0.24
CA SER A 86 2.38 -7.76 0.98
C SER A 86 1.20 -7.06 0.31
N LEU A 87 1.20 -7.00 -1.03
CA LEU A 87 0.13 -6.39 -1.80
C LEU A 87 -1.19 -7.15 -1.63
N VAL A 88 -1.15 -8.47 -1.73
CA VAL A 88 -2.32 -9.33 -1.58
C VAL A 88 -2.85 -9.29 -0.14
N GLU A 89 -1.98 -9.39 0.85
CA GLU A 89 -2.37 -9.29 2.26
C GLU A 89 -3.07 -7.97 2.56
N ARG A 90 -2.54 -6.87 2.08
CA ARG A 90 -3.13 -5.53 2.27
C ARG A 90 -4.52 -5.43 1.66
N ASN A 91 -4.72 -6.03 0.51
CA ASN A 91 -5.98 -5.94 -0.23
C ASN A 91 -7.02 -6.97 0.22
N LEU A 92 -6.60 -8.04 0.88
CA LEU A 92 -7.51 -9.02 1.48
C LEU A 92 -8.02 -8.58 2.85
N LYS A 93 -7.32 -7.66 3.53
CA LYS A 93 -7.81 -7.10 4.78
C LYS A 93 -9.05 -6.27 4.52
N THR A 94 -10.17 -6.71 5.04
CA THR A 94 -11.38 -5.90 5.09
C THR A 94 -11.17 -4.81 6.14
N GLU A 95 -10.96 -3.60 5.67
CA GLU A 95 -11.00 -2.45 6.57
C GLU A 95 -12.43 -2.31 7.13
N PRO A 96 -12.58 -2.17 8.46
CA PRO A 96 -13.90 -1.85 9.00
C PRO A 96 -14.38 -0.55 8.36
N LYS A 97 -15.62 -0.54 7.88
CA LYS A 97 -16.26 0.67 7.35
C LYS A 97 -16.00 1.81 8.33
N ARG A 98 -15.35 2.87 7.87
CA ARG A 98 -15.24 4.10 8.63
C ARG A 98 -16.66 4.60 8.88
N VAL A 99 -17.15 4.36 10.09
CA VAL A 99 -18.35 5.03 10.58
C VAL A 99 -17.92 6.48 10.80
N PRO A 100 -18.58 7.46 10.13
CA PRO A 100 -18.28 8.86 10.43
C PRO A 100 -18.53 9.10 11.90
N SER A 101 -17.46 9.19 12.67
CA SER A 101 -17.57 9.48 14.10
C SER A 101 -17.82 10.97 14.28
N LYS A 102 -18.92 11.29 14.93
CA LYS A 102 -19.16 12.65 15.42
C LYS A 102 -18.10 12.98 16.47
N PRO A 103 -17.60 14.23 16.52
CA PRO A 103 -16.69 14.63 17.59
C PRO A 103 -17.30 14.30 18.95
N SER A 104 -16.51 13.75 19.86
CA SER A 104 -16.99 13.44 21.21
C SER A 104 -17.46 14.71 21.93
N ALA A 105 -18.36 14.55 22.88
CA ALA A 105 -18.86 15.69 23.68
C ALA A 105 -17.71 16.45 24.37
N SER A 106 -16.67 15.76 24.83
CA SER A 106 -15.49 16.37 25.41
C SER A 106 -14.70 17.23 24.43
N LYS A 107 -14.56 16.79 23.17
CA LYS A 107 -13.90 17.58 22.12
C LYS A 107 -14.73 18.81 21.74
N LYS A 108 -16.04 18.70 21.67
CA LYS A 108 -16.93 19.86 21.44
C LYS A 108 -16.79 20.87 22.57
N LYS A 109 -16.80 20.43 23.82
CA LYS A 109 -16.60 21.26 24.98
C LYS A 109 -15.25 21.98 24.94
N LYS A 110 -14.20 21.27 24.64
CA LYS A 110 -12.85 21.84 24.49
C LYS A 110 -12.81 22.92 23.41
N ARG A 111 -13.44 22.70 22.27
CA ARG A 111 -13.56 23.70 21.19
C ARG A 111 -14.25 24.97 21.65
N VAL A 112 -15.35 24.83 22.36
CA VAL A 112 -16.13 25.96 22.90
C VAL A 112 -15.30 26.71 23.94
N ASP A 113 -14.63 26.01 24.84
CA ASP A 113 -13.76 26.60 25.85
C ASP A 113 -12.60 27.36 25.24
N ASP A 114 -11.93 26.79 24.24
CA ASP A 114 -10.84 27.46 23.51
C ASP A 114 -11.33 28.72 22.79
N LYS A 115 -12.51 28.65 22.19
CA LYS A 115 -13.14 29.81 21.55
C LYS A 115 -13.48 30.91 22.55
N ARG A 116 -13.97 30.56 23.74
CA ARG A 116 -14.24 31.51 24.85
C ARG A 116 -12.96 32.17 25.35
N LYS A 117 -11.90 31.39 25.54
CA LYS A 117 -10.58 31.91 25.95
C LYS A 117 -10.01 32.89 24.92
N ARG A 118 -10.11 32.59 23.64
CA ARG A 118 -9.67 33.49 22.56
C ARG A 118 -10.55 34.79 22.55
N GLY A 119 -11.84 34.66 22.76
CA GLY A 119 -12.75 35.80 22.85
C GLY A 119 -12.44 36.69 24.03
N ALA A 120 -12.13 36.10 25.19
CA ALA A 120 -11.73 36.85 26.39
C ALA A 120 -10.42 37.61 26.19
N LEU A 121 -9.41 36.98 25.56
CA LEU A 121 -8.14 37.61 25.20
C LEU A 121 -8.34 38.79 24.24
N LYS A 122 -9.19 38.65 23.25
CA LYS A 122 -9.53 39.76 22.33
C LYS A 122 -10.21 40.91 23.02
N ARG A 123 -11.08 40.64 23.96
CA ARG A 123 -11.74 41.68 24.78
C ARG A 123 -10.77 42.42 25.69
N GLN A 124 -9.83 41.69 26.30
CA GLN A 124 -8.77 42.30 27.08
C GLN A 124 -7.90 43.23 26.25
N ARG A 125 -7.49 42.82 25.05
CA ARG A 125 -6.70 43.63 24.11
C ARG A 125 -7.46 44.89 23.69
N ARG A 126 -8.77 44.79 23.45
CA ARG A 126 -9.63 45.97 23.16
C ARG A 126 -9.76 46.90 24.34
N GLY A 127 -9.82 46.34 25.55
CA GLY A 127 -9.88 47.12 26.80
C GLY A 127 -8.58 47.92 27.01
N ASP A 128 -7.43 47.33 26.69
CA ASP A 128 -6.13 48.00 26.79
C ASP A 128 -5.96 49.12 25.78
N ASP A 129 -6.62 49.09 24.63
CA ASP A 129 -6.59 50.10 23.59
C ASP A 129 -7.38 51.38 23.96
N TYR A 130 -8.16 51.34 25.04
CA TYR A 130 -8.99 52.48 25.50
C TYR A 130 -8.32 53.31 26.62
N PHE A 131 -7.16 52.92 27.05
CA PHE A 131 -6.46 53.61 28.10
C PHE A 131 -5.15 54.26 27.61
#